data_5cd4d9dc7f28bf2566f47f0e0aaadd89
#
_entry.id   5cd4d9dc7f28bf2566f47f0e0aaadd89
#
_cell.length_a   1.000
_cell.length_b   1.000
_cell.length_c   1.000
_cell.angle_alpha   90.00
_cell.angle_beta   90.00
_cell.angle_gamma   90.00
#
_symmetry.space_group_name_H-M   'P 1'
#
loop_
_entity.id
_entity.type
_entity.pdbx_description
1 polymer ?
#
loop_
_entity_poly.entity_id
_entity_poly.type
_entity_poly.pdbx_seq_one_letter_code
_entity_poly.pdbx_strand_id
1 'polypeptide(L)'
;MPFCKNVALWAMILSVSGCAYLGTERAIEPRQIINEERAADCPVKDDSCPLVNIDTQVFADEPALNALIDQRLRQMTVNAPDAELPASLEAYRQTFLRDAEPGWSSYLQAKLIDQHGSLLIVELSSYLYTGGAHGMPGRAFINYDRDQDRELKLADVLLPGKEGAFWRAAAKAHQRWLIENGHDAEFSRQWPFQQTANVALLRDKVLLKYDVYSIAPYSSGHPALEIPYSDLEAIVKPAYLP
;
A
#
# COMPACT_ATOMS: atom_id res chain seq x y z
N MET A 1 -67.70 -55.12 -23.70
CA MET A 1 -67.24 -53.81 -24.05
C MET A 1 -67.15 -52.98 -22.79
N PRO A 2 -65.94 -52.70 -22.27
CA PRO A 2 -65.81 -51.50 -21.48
C PRO A 2 -64.55 -50.68 -21.98
N PHE A 3 -64.79 -49.38 -22.01
CA PHE A 3 -63.81 -48.33 -22.37
C PHE A 3 -62.78 -48.14 -21.27
N CYS A 4 -61.50 -48.32 -21.62
CA CYS A 4 -60.38 -47.85 -20.81
C CYS A 4 -60.12 -46.35 -21.07
N LYS A 5 -60.28 -45.52 -20.03
CA LYS A 5 -59.83 -44.13 -20.05
C LYS A 5 -58.38 -44.03 -19.56
N ASN A 6 -57.51 -43.66 -20.48
CA ASN A 6 -56.11 -43.26 -20.13
C ASN A 6 -56.09 -41.88 -19.54
N VAL A 7 -55.73 -41.77 -18.26
CA VAL A 7 -55.38 -40.51 -17.60
C VAL A 7 -53.89 -40.28 -17.77
N ALA A 8 -53.51 -39.30 -18.61
CA ALA A 8 -52.13 -38.86 -18.73
C ALA A 8 -51.78 -37.90 -17.59
N LEU A 9 -50.88 -38.30 -16.71
CA LEU A 9 -50.36 -37.49 -15.62
C LEU A 9 -49.23 -36.61 -16.19
N TRP A 10 -49.46 -35.32 -16.31
CA TRP A 10 -48.44 -34.35 -16.67
C TRP A 10 -47.66 -33.96 -15.40
N ALA A 11 -46.40 -34.42 -15.29
CA ALA A 11 -45.46 -33.96 -14.27
C ALA A 11 -44.87 -32.61 -14.70
N MET A 12 -45.26 -31.53 -14.02
CA MET A 12 -44.71 -30.21 -14.18
C MET A 12 -43.36 -30.16 -13.45
N ILE A 13 -42.23 -30.19 -14.18
CA ILE A 13 -40.92 -29.96 -13.64
C ILE A 13 -40.75 -28.44 -13.50
N LEU A 14 -40.82 -27.95 -12.26
CA LEU A 14 -40.42 -26.59 -11.89
C LEU A 14 -38.88 -26.56 -11.87
N SER A 15 -38.29 -26.07 -12.96
CA SER A 15 -36.89 -25.67 -13.00
C SER A 15 -36.67 -24.37 -12.20
N VAL A 16 -36.19 -24.49 -10.97
CA VAL A 16 -35.72 -23.37 -10.18
C VAL A 16 -34.38 -22.95 -10.80
N SER A 17 -34.41 -21.97 -11.69
CA SER A 17 -33.21 -21.28 -12.16
C SER A 17 -32.69 -20.40 -11.00
N GLY A 18 -31.88 -20.99 -10.15
CA GLY A 18 -31.06 -20.22 -9.19
C GLY A 18 -30.04 -19.39 -9.98
N CYS A 19 -30.33 -18.11 -10.20
CA CYS A 19 -29.31 -17.15 -10.56
C CYS A 19 -28.34 -17.10 -9.38
N ALA A 20 -27.21 -17.82 -9.47
CA ALA A 20 -26.05 -17.53 -8.65
C ALA A 20 -25.65 -16.08 -8.99
N TYR A 21 -25.97 -15.16 -8.10
CA TYR A 21 -25.42 -13.81 -8.11
C TYR A 21 -23.93 -13.96 -7.80
N LEU A 22 -23.13 -14.23 -8.82
CA LEU A 22 -21.68 -14.00 -8.76
C LEU A 22 -21.56 -12.48 -8.67
N GLY A 23 -21.50 -11.97 -7.46
CA GLY A 23 -21.18 -10.58 -7.20
C GLY A 23 -19.79 -10.34 -7.79
N THR A 24 -19.74 -9.81 -9.00
CA THR A 24 -18.51 -9.20 -9.51
C THR A 24 -18.24 -8.02 -8.58
N GLU A 25 -17.31 -8.18 -7.64
CA GLU A 25 -16.83 -7.07 -6.84
C GLU A 25 -16.48 -5.94 -7.79
N ARG A 26 -17.24 -4.84 -7.68
CA ARG A 26 -17.02 -3.68 -8.54
C ARG A 26 -15.69 -3.08 -8.13
N ALA A 27 -14.72 -3.13 -9.04
CA ALA A 27 -13.43 -2.48 -8.84
C ALA A 27 -13.66 -1.00 -8.51
N ILE A 28 -13.00 -0.52 -7.45
CA ILE A 28 -13.02 0.90 -7.10
C ILE A 28 -12.05 1.62 -8.02
N GLU A 29 -12.52 2.70 -8.61
CA GLU A 29 -11.71 3.63 -9.40
C GLU A 29 -11.61 4.95 -8.62
N PRO A 30 -10.51 5.18 -7.87
CA PRO A 30 -10.34 6.42 -7.15
C PRO A 30 -10.07 7.58 -8.09
N ARG A 31 -10.54 8.77 -7.71
CA ARG A 31 -10.26 10.01 -8.45
C ARG A 31 -8.90 10.56 -8.05
N GLN A 32 -7.98 10.69 -9.00
CA GLN A 32 -6.69 11.33 -8.78
C GLN A 32 -6.83 12.84 -8.61
N ILE A 33 -6.08 13.40 -7.66
CA ILE A 33 -5.94 14.84 -7.43
C ILE A 33 -4.44 15.14 -7.34
N ILE A 34 -3.97 16.00 -8.25
CA ILE A 34 -2.59 16.48 -8.26
C ILE A 34 -2.58 17.95 -7.93
N ASN A 35 -1.90 18.31 -6.85
CA ASN A 35 -1.65 19.70 -6.44
C ASN A 35 -0.14 19.94 -6.50
N GLU A 36 0.30 20.61 -7.56
CA GLU A 36 1.68 21.05 -7.71
C GLU A 36 1.75 22.58 -7.62
N GLU A 37 2.62 23.07 -6.76
CA GLU A 37 2.79 24.50 -6.54
C GLU A 37 4.25 24.84 -6.29
N ARG A 38 4.67 25.99 -6.82
CA ARG A 38 5.97 26.62 -6.56
C ARG A 38 5.79 27.86 -5.70
N ALA A 39 6.87 28.30 -5.06
CA ALA A 39 6.85 29.56 -4.30
C ALA A 39 6.37 30.73 -5.18
N ALA A 40 5.56 31.62 -4.60
CA ALA A 40 4.80 32.64 -5.34
C ALA A 40 5.65 33.62 -6.17
N ASP A 41 6.86 33.93 -5.72
CA ASP A 41 7.76 34.89 -6.36
C ASP A 41 8.69 34.23 -7.41
N CYS A 42 8.44 32.99 -7.74
CA CYS A 42 9.27 32.21 -8.66
C CYS A 42 8.72 32.22 -10.09
N PRO A 43 9.57 32.43 -11.12
CA PRO A 43 9.17 32.26 -12.51
C PRO A 43 8.71 30.82 -12.78
N VAL A 44 7.63 30.66 -13.51
CA VAL A 44 7.15 29.35 -13.97
C VAL A 44 8.23 28.69 -14.80
N LYS A 45 8.68 27.48 -14.42
CA LYS A 45 9.75 26.67 -15.06
C LYS A 45 11.19 26.98 -14.62
N ASP A 46 11.40 27.68 -13.52
CA ASP A 46 12.72 27.77 -12.91
C ASP A 46 12.89 26.59 -11.92
N ASP A 47 13.80 25.65 -12.22
CA ASP A 47 14.05 24.46 -11.40
C ASP A 47 14.69 24.81 -10.05
N SER A 48 15.18 26.04 -9.87
CA SER A 48 15.65 26.55 -8.58
C SER A 48 14.51 26.95 -7.65
N CYS A 49 13.28 27.05 -8.14
CA CYS A 49 12.13 27.42 -7.33
C CYS A 49 11.70 26.31 -6.39
N PRO A 50 11.46 26.58 -5.10
CA PRO A 50 10.87 25.62 -4.19
C PRO A 50 9.58 25.02 -4.74
N LEU A 51 9.43 23.72 -4.62
CA LEU A 51 8.31 22.97 -5.20
C LEU A 51 7.67 22.04 -4.17
N VAL A 52 6.35 22.03 -4.11
CA VAL A 52 5.56 20.96 -3.47
C VAL A 52 4.65 20.33 -4.51
N ASN A 53 4.68 19.00 -4.57
CA ASN A 53 3.74 18.21 -5.35
C ASN A 53 3.05 17.19 -4.44
N ILE A 54 1.72 17.24 -4.37
CA ILE A 54 0.87 16.32 -3.61
C ILE A 54 -0.06 15.62 -4.59
N ASP A 55 0.23 14.37 -4.90
CA ASP A 55 -0.51 13.49 -5.81
C ASP A 55 -1.28 12.43 -5.02
N THR A 56 -2.58 12.63 -4.84
CA THR A 56 -3.41 11.73 -4.03
C THR A 56 -4.56 11.14 -4.83
N GLN A 57 -5.07 10.03 -4.34
CA GLN A 57 -6.30 9.42 -4.82
C GLN A 57 -7.39 9.54 -3.77
N VAL A 58 -8.59 9.96 -4.20
CA VAL A 58 -9.79 10.09 -3.37
C VAL A 58 -10.77 8.97 -3.70
N PHE A 59 -11.19 8.26 -2.68
CA PHE A 59 -12.12 7.16 -2.71
C PHE A 59 -13.52 7.67 -2.29
N ALA A 60 -14.46 7.80 -3.22
CA ALA A 60 -15.74 8.48 -3.00
C ALA A 60 -16.55 7.89 -1.84
N ASP A 61 -16.56 6.56 -1.72
CA ASP A 61 -17.37 5.83 -0.75
C ASP A 61 -16.57 5.35 0.48
N GLU A 62 -15.28 5.78 0.63
CA GLU A 62 -14.39 5.35 1.70
C GLU A 62 -13.82 6.56 2.47
N PRO A 63 -14.65 7.31 3.23
CA PRO A 63 -14.19 8.50 3.92
C PRO A 63 -13.14 8.23 5.00
N ALA A 64 -13.20 7.08 5.67
CA ALA A 64 -12.22 6.69 6.67
C ALA A 64 -10.84 6.40 6.03
N LEU A 65 -10.80 5.75 4.85
CA LEU A 65 -9.56 5.57 4.09
C LEU A 65 -8.98 6.92 3.66
N ASN A 66 -9.81 7.85 3.16
CA ASN A 66 -9.33 9.19 2.78
C ASN A 66 -8.71 9.94 3.97
N ALA A 67 -9.34 9.88 5.15
CA ALA A 67 -8.81 10.48 6.38
C ALA A 67 -7.50 9.82 6.82
N LEU A 68 -7.39 8.49 6.68
CA LEU A 68 -6.19 7.74 7.00
C LEU A 68 -5.03 8.09 6.05
N ILE A 69 -5.29 8.21 4.75
CA ILE A 69 -4.31 8.66 3.75
C ILE A 69 -3.78 10.06 4.11
N ASP A 70 -4.66 11.04 4.38
CA ASP A 70 -4.26 12.38 4.79
C ASP A 70 -3.36 12.35 6.03
N GLN A 71 -3.79 11.65 7.07
CA GLN A 71 -3.02 11.51 8.31
C GLN A 71 -1.63 10.89 8.07
N ARG A 72 -1.56 9.81 7.28
CA ARG A 72 -0.31 9.12 6.98
C ARG A 72 0.66 9.96 6.16
N LEU A 73 0.16 10.68 5.13
CA LEU A 73 0.99 11.58 4.35
C LEU A 73 1.54 12.73 5.21
N ARG A 74 0.74 13.30 6.13
CA ARG A 74 1.23 14.31 7.09
C ARG A 74 2.31 13.73 8.03
N GLN A 75 2.19 12.48 8.47
CA GLN A 75 3.23 11.80 9.24
C GLN A 75 4.54 11.66 8.46
N MET A 76 4.48 11.47 7.14
CA MET A 76 5.66 11.36 6.27
C MET A 76 6.37 12.71 6.01
N THR A 77 5.78 13.85 6.43
CA THR A 77 6.41 15.16 6.30
C THR A 77 7.29 15.54 7.49
N VAL A 78 7.24 14.77 8.58
CA VAL A 78 8.01 15.05 9.79
C VAL A 78 9.12 14.02 9.98
N ASN A 79 10.32 14.50 10.37
CA ASN A 79 11.52 13.68 10.49
C ASN A 79 11.86 13.34 11.94
N ALA A 80 11.13 13.91 12.91
CA ALA A 80 11.35 13.65 14.34
C ALA A 80 10.09 13.08 15.01
N PRO A 81 10.22 12.09 15.90
CA PRO A 81 9.07 11.47 16.57
C PRO A 81 8.18 12.46 17.33
N ASP A 82 8.79 13.51 17.89
CA ASP A 82 8.12 14.52 18.71
C ASP A 82 7.73 15.79 17.89
N ALA A 83 7.93 15.78 16.56
CA ALA A 83 7.56 16.90 15.73
C ALA A 83 6.04 17.02 15.65
N GLU A 84 5.53 18.24 15.78
CA GLU A 84 4.11 18.52 15.60
C GLU A 84 3.70 18.26 14.15
N LEU A 85 2.62 17.48 13.97
CA LEU A 85 2.08 17.21 12.64
C LEU A 85 1.42 18.46 12.07
N PRO A 86 1.61 18.75 10.78
CA PRO A 86 0.86 19.80 10.11
C PRO A 86 -0.64 19.59 10.29
N ALA A 87 -1.41 20.66 10.49
CA ALA A 87 -2.87 20.59 10.66
C ALA A 87 -3.58 19.97 9.44
N SER A 88 -3.01 20.16 8.23
CA SER A 88 -3.46 19.58 6.98
C SER A 88 -2.30 19.50 5.98
N LEU A 89 -2.46 18.77 4.87
CA LEU A 89 -1.53 18.79 3.74
C LEU A 89 -1.43 20.17 3.10
N GLU A 90 -2.52 20.94 3.12
CA GLU A 90 -2.53 22.34 2.68
C GLU A 90 -1.66 23.23 3.59
N ALA A 91 -1.79 23.08 4.91
CA ALA A 91 -0.96 23.83 5.87
C ALA A 91 0.53 23.44 5.73
N TYR A 92 0.82 22.17 5.48
CA TYR A 92 2.18 21.71 5.16
C TYR A 92 2.72 22.42 3.92
N ARG A 93 1.97 22.40 2.81
CA ARG A 93 2.36 23.02 1.55
C ARG A 93 2.68 24.50 1.72
N GLN A 94 1.78 25.25 2.37
CA GLN A 94 1.95 26.68 2.61
C GLN A 94 3.20 26.97 3.47
N THR A 95 3.40 26.19 4.53
CA THR A 95 4.57 26.34 5.40
C THR A 95 5.86 26.01 4.66
N PHE A 96 5.88 24.88 3.92
CA PHE A 96 7.05 24.48 3.14
C PHE A 96 7.43 25.56 2.11
N LEU A 97 6.48 26.01 1.27
CA LEU A 97 6.77 27.01 0.22
C LEU A 97 7.18 28.38 0.77
N ARG A 98 6.73 28.75 1.98
CA ARG A 98 7.16 29.99 2.65
C ARG A 98 8.60 29.91 3.17
N ASP A 99 8.99 28.74 3.72
CA ASP A 99 10.22 28.58 4.49
C ASP A 99 11.34 27.90 3.70
N ALA A 100 11.03 27.34 2.50
CA ALA A 100 11.98 26.59 1.67
C ALA A 100 13.01 27.49 0.99
N GLU A 101 14.27 27.02 0.98
CA GLU A 101 15.34 27.67 0.22
C GLU A 101 15.25 27.30 -1.28
N PRO A 102 15.90 28.06 -2.16
CA PRO A 102 15.98 27.75 -3.59
C PRO A 102 16.44 26.31 -3.86
N GLY A 103 15.74 25.62 -4.74
CA GLY A 103 16.03 24.24 -5.13
C GLY A 103 15.39 23.17 -4.21
N TRP A 104 14.79 23.56 -3.07
CA TRP A 104 14.10 22.57 -2.23
C TRP A 104 12.84 22.05 -2.90
N SER A 105 12.54 20.77 -2.68
CA SER A 105 11.32 20.17 -3.19
C SER A 105 10.77 19.09 -2.27
N SER A 106 9.44 18.99 -2.24
CA SER A 106 8.71 17.95 -1.51
C SER A 106 7.66 17.32 -2.40
N TYR A 107 7.66 15.98 -2.43
CA TYR A 107 6.69 15.16 -3.16
C TYR A 107 6.02 14.21 -2.19
N LEU A 108 4.69 14.18 -2.23
CA LEU A 108 3.85 13.25 -1.48
C LEU A 108 2.90 12.56 -2.45
N GLN A 109 2.76 11.25 -2.34
CA GLN A 109 1.86 10.49 -3.20
C GLN A 109 1.11 9.42 -2.42
N ALA A 110 -0.17 9.22 -2.76
CA ALA A 110 -0.97 8.06 -2.35
C ALA A 110 -1.57 7.40 -3.58
N LYS A 111 -1.30 6.11 -3.79
CA LYS A 111 -1.74 5.37 -4.97
C LYS A 111 -2.29 4.00 -4.60
N LEU A 112 -3.51 3.69 -5.06
CA LEU A 112 -4.05 2.32 -5.03
C LEU A 112 -3.17 1.43 -5.93
N ILE A 113 -2.58 0.40 -5.36
CA ILE A 113 -1.69 -0.53 -6.08
C ILE A 113 -2.31 -1.92 -6.26
N ASP A 114 -3.27 -2.28 -5.41
CA ASP A 114 -4.04 -3.52 -5.54
C ASP A 114 -5.39 -3.40 -4.84
N GLN A 115 -6.37 -4.19 -5.29
CA GLN A 115 -7.66 -4.36 -4.64
C GLN A 115 -8.16 -5.79 -4.87
N HIS A 116 -8.56 -6.47 -3.79
CA HIS A 116 -9.08 -7.84 -3.84
C HIS A 116 -9.88 -8.15 -2.57
N GLY A 117 -10.95 -8.92 -2.72
CA GLY A 117 -11.89 -9.11 -1.63
C GLY A 117 -12.33 -7.76 -1.05
N SER A 118 -12.35 -7.63 0.26
CA SER A 118 -12.61 -6.36 0.94
C SER A 118 -11.39 -5.42 1.01
N LEU A 119 -10.21 -5.85 0.54
CA LEU A 119 -8.96 -5.10 0.74
C LEU A 119 -8.69 -4.08 -0.36
N LEU A 120 -8.31 -2.88 0.06
CA LEU A 120 -7.67 -1.85 -0.75
C LEU A 120 -6.25 -1.65 -0.25
N ILE A 121 -5.26 -1.81 -1.15
CA ILE A 121 -3.85 -1.66 -0.82
C ILE A 121 -3.34 -0.35 -1.42
N VAL A 122 -3.04 0.61 -0.55
CA VAL A 122 -2.55 1.94 -0.97
C VAL A 122 -1.07 2.06 -0.62
N GLU A 123 -0.24 2.34 -1.62
CA GLU A 123 1.15 2.73 -1.41
C GLU A 123 1.22 4.23 -1.19
N LEU A 124 1.92 4.63 -0.13
CA LEU A 124 2.29 6.01 0.18
C LEU A 124 3.76 6.22 -0.14
N SER A 125 4.05 7.35 -0.77
CA SER A 125 5.42 7.75 -1.11
C SER A 125 5.67 9.17 -0.66
N SER A 126 6.86 9.43 -0.14
CA SER A 126 7.38 10.77 0.08
C SER A 126 8.76 10.92 -0.55
N TYR A 127 9.12 12.15 -0.87
CA TYR A 127 10.49 12.53 -1.23
C TYR A 127 10.71 13.97 -0.79
N LEU A 128 11.75 14.20 0.00
CA LEU A 128 12.13 15.51 0.47
C LEU A 128 13.56 15.80 0.02
N TYR A 129 13.75 16.89 -0.72
CA TYR A 129 15.05 17.43 -1.07
C TYR A 129 15.24 18.81 -0.45
N THR A 130 16.24 18.95 0.39
CA THR A 130 16.62 20.18 1.07
C THR A 130 18.07 20.57 0.81
N GLY A 131 18.54 20.25 -0.40
CA GLY A 131 19.95 20.45 -0.79
C GLY A 131 20.81 19.22 -0.56
N GLY A 132 22.05 19.27 -1.03
CA GLY A 132 23.02 18.18 -0.94
C GLY A 132 22.99 17.22 -2.13
N ALA A 133 23.55 16.02 -1.95
CA ALA A 133 23.77 15.05 -3.04
C ALA A 133 22.47 14.42 -3.56
N HIS A 134 21.46 14.23 -2.70
CA HIS A 134 20.16 13.62 -3.05
C HIS A 134 19.11 13.92 -1.97
N GLY A 135 17.85 13.76 -2.30
CA GLY A 135 16.75 13.84 -1.33
C GLY A 135 16.53 12.52 -0.59
N MET A 136 15.62 12.55 0.37
CA MET A 136 15.25 11.39 1.18
C MET A 136 13.86 10.91 0.78
N PRO A 137 13.76 9.74 0.14
CA PRO A 137 12.49 9.11 -0.15
C PRO A 137 12.01 8.27 1.05
N GLY A 138 10.70 8.20 1.23
CA GLY A 138 10.03 7.31 2.18
C GLY A 138 8.93 6.49 1.50
N ARG A 139 8.62 5.31 2.07
CA ARG A 139 7.54 4.43 1.61
C ARG A 139 6.73 3.92 2.79
N ALA A 140 5.42 3.78 2.58
CA ALA A 140 4.53 3.13 3.53
C ALA A 140 3.37 2.45 2.79
N PHE A 141 2.66 1.54 3.47
CA PHE A 141 1.45 0.93 2.94
C PHE A 141 0.29 1.10 3.91
N ILE A 142 -0.90 1.20 3.33
CA ILE A 142 -2.17 1.04 4.01
C ILE A 142 -2.83 -0.20 3.42
N ASN A 143 -3.08 -1.21 4.25
CA ASN A 143 -3.94 -2.34 3.93
C ASN A 143 -5.30 -2.04 4.57
N TYR A 144 -6.24 -1.52 3.80
CA TYR A 144 -7.54 -1.11 4.30
C TYR A 144 -8.59 -2.17 4.03
N ASP A 145 -9.26 -2.62 5.09
CA ASP A 145 -10.38 -3.55 5.00
C ASP A 145 -11.70 -2.77 5.02
N ARG A 146 -12.40 -2.78 3.90
CA ARG A 146 -13.68 -2.08 3.68
C ARG A 146 -14.82 -2.66 4.52
N ASP A 147 -14.81 -3.96 4.77
CA ASP A 147 -15.86 -4.62 5.56
C ASP A 147 -15.73 -4.28 7.04
N GLN A 148 -14.50 -4.01 7.50
CA GLN A 148 -14.19 -3.60 8.88
C GLN A 148 -14.03 -2.09 9.04
N ASP A 149 -14.02 -1.34 7.93
CA ASP A 149 -13.82 0.12 7.88
C ASP A 149 -12.54 0.57 8.63
N ARG A 150 -11.44 -0.17 8.46
CA ARG A 150 -10.18 0.10 9.17
C ARG A 150 -8.93 -0.41 8.45
N GLU A 151 -7.79 0.15 8.83
CA GLU A 151 -6.48 -0.38 8.47
C GLU A 151 -6.19 -1.70 9.19
N LEU A 152 -5.69 -2.69 8.45
CA LEU A 152 -5.11 -3.92 8.99
C LEU A 152 -3.61 -3.75 9.19
N LYS A 153 -3.14 -4.15 10.36
CA LYS A 153 -1.72 -4.31 10.68
C LYS A 153 -1.31 -5.78 10.48
N LEU A 154 -0.01 -6.05 10.37
CA LEU A 154 0.49 -7.42 10.25
C LEU A 154 -0.09 -8.36 11.33
N ALA A 155 -0.16 -7.90 12.59
CA ALA A 155 -0.71 -8.69 13.69
C ALA A 155 -2.19 -9.06 13.51
N ASP A 156 -2.97 -8.26 12.78
CA ASP A 156 -4.38 -8.53 12.53
C ASP A 156 -4.59 -9.74 11.59
N VAL A 157 -3.64 -9.97 10.70
CA VAL A 157 -3.75 -11.00 9.67
C VAL A 157 -3.04 -12.30 10.02
N LEU A 158 -2.16 -12.29 11.02
CA LEU A 158 -1.45 -13.50 11.45
C LEU A 158 -2.30 -14.37 12.39
N LEU A 159 -2.10 -15.68 12.31
CA LEU A 159 -2.58 -16.60 13.32
C LEU A 159 -1.88 -16.34 14.67
N PRO A 160 -2.54 -16.57 15.81
CA PRO A 160 -1.94 -16.35 17.13
C PRO A 160 -0.58 -17.04 17.28
N GLY A 161 0.43 -16.30 17.75
CA GLY A 161 1.79 -16.80 17.97
C GLY A 161 2.61 -17.09 16.70
N LYS A 162 2.16 -16.67 15.52
CA LYS A 162 2.83 -16.94 14.25
C LYS A 162 3.75 -15.81 13.77
N GLU A 163 3.88 -14.71 14.50
CA GLU A 163 4.73 -13.58 14.12
C GLU A 163 6.19 -14.01 13.85
N GLY A 164 6.78 -14.79 14.75
CA GLY A 164 8.14 -15.30 14.54
C GLY A 164 8.28 -16.22 13.32
N ALA A 165 7.22 -16.94 12.94
CA ALA A 165 7.21 -17.75 11.71
C ALA A 165 7.14 -16.86 10.46
N PHE A 166 6.35 -15.79 10.50
CA PHE A 166 6.29 -14.79 9.44
C PHE A 166 7.66 -14.15 9.17
N TRP A 167 8.34 -13.70 10.24
CA TRP A 167 9.67 -13.08 10.08
C TRP A 167 10.74 -14.05 9.61
N ARG A 168 10.62 -15.35 9.90
CA ARG A 168 11.49 -16.37 9.27
C ARG A 168 11.22 -16.54 7.79
N ALA A 169 9.95 -16.47 7.34
CA ALA A 169 9.63 -16.47 5.91
C ALA A 169 10.17 -15.22 5.22
N ALA A 170 10.04 -14.05 5.87
CA ALA A 170 10.62 -12.79 5.38
C ALA A 170 12.15 -12.85 5.27
N ALA A 171 12.84 -13.44 6.26
CA ALA A 171 14.28 -13.64 6.18
C ALA A 171 14.71 -14.56 5.03
N LYS A 172 13.92 -15.59 4.71
CA LYS A 172 14.14 -16.42 3.50
C LYS A 172 13.94 -15.62 2.21
N ALA A 173 12.91 -14.74 2.18
CA ALA A 173 12.70 -13.85 1.04
C ALA A 173 13.88 -12.87 0.87
N HIS A 174 14.47 -12.39 1.95
CA HIS A 174 15.69 -11.58 1.90
C HIS A 174 16.88 -12.36 1.32
N GLN A 175 17.06 -13.63 1.69
CA GLN A 175 18.10 -14.46 1.07
C GLN A 175 17.89 -14.66 -0.43
N ARG A 176 16.64 -14.86 -0.88
CA ARG A 176 16.33 -14.92 -2.32
C ARG A 176 16.68 -13.59 -3.01
N TRP A 177 16.26 -12.47 -2.42
CA TRP A 177 16.54 -11.14 -2.93
C TRP A 177 18.06 -10.88 -3.08
N LEU A 178 18.88 -11.27 -2.10
CA LEU A 178 20.35 -11.15 -2.17
C LEU A 178 20.91 -11.92 -3.37
N ILE A 179 20.46 -13.16 -3.58
CA ILE A 179 20.91 -14.01 -4.68
C ILE A 179 20.51 -13.42 -6.04
N GLU A 180 19.25 -13.00 -6.17
CA GLU A 180 18.66 -12.45 -7.40
C GLU A 180 19.35 -11.14 -7.82
N ASN A 181 19.83 -10.36 -6.85
CA ASN A 181 20.55 -9.10 -7.09
C ASN A 181 22.08 -9.27 -7.12
N GLY A 182 22.60 -10.50 -7.06
CA GLY A 182 24.03 -10.79 -7.16
C GLY A 182 24.84 -10.30 -5.96
N HIS A 183 24.24 -10.14 -4.79
CA HIS A 183 24.89 -9.70 -3.57
C HIS A 183 25.65 -10.86 -2.90
N ASP A 184 26.87 -10.59 -2.45
CA ASP A 184 27.73 -11.56 -1.81
C ASP A 184 27.57 -11.61 -0.27
N ALA A 185 28.36 -12.46 0.37
CA ALA A 185 28.35 -12.59 1.83
C ALA A 185 28.85 -11.34 2.56
N GLU A 186 29.69 -10.52 1.93
CA GLU A 186 30.17 -9.24 2.48
C GLU A 186 29.01 -8.25 2.54
N PHE A 187 28.28 -8.09 1.44
CA PHE A 187 27.07 -7.27 1.37
C PHE A 187 26.03 -7.69 2.42
N SER A 188 25.77 -9.00 2.55
CA SER A 188 24.81 -9.53 3.53
C SER A 188 25.20 -9.24 5.00
N ARG A 189 26.51 -9.16 5.29
CA ARG A 189 27.00 -8.77 6.63
C ARG A 189 26.85 -7.27 6.89
N GLN A 190 27.05 -6.43 5.89
CA GLN A 190 26.89 -4.97 6.01
C GLN A 190 25.43 -4.56 6.06
N TRP A 191 24.56 -5.27 5.35
CA TRP A 191 23.12 -5.01 5.21
C TRP A 191 22.30 -6.23 5.65
N PRO A 192 22.26 -6.53 6.96
CA PRO A 192 21.54 -7.68 7.47
C PRO A 192 20.02 -7.50 7.33
N PHE A 193 19.28 -8.62 7.30
CA PHE A 193 17.83 -8.61 7.35
C PHE A 193 17.33 -7.82 8.58
N GLN A 194 16.33 -6.98 8.35
CA GLN A 194 15.59 -6.26 9.40
C GLN A 194 14.09 -6.46 9.20
N GLN A 195 13.33 -6.36 10.27
CA GLN A 195 11.87 -6.30 10.19
C GLN A 195 11.43 -4.90 9.75
N THR A 196 10.28 -4.82 9.07
CA THR A 196 9.69 -3.56 8.63
C THR A 196 8.20 -3.52 8.93
N ALA A 197 7.67 -2.34 9.21
CA ALA A 197 6.23 -2.11 9.28
C ALA A 197 5.58 -1.94 7.89
N ASN A 198 6.39 -1.78 6.82
CA ASN A 198 5.91 -1.55 5.47
C ASN A 198 5.57 -2.88 4.78
N VAL A 199 4.41 -3.43 5.13
CA VAL A 199 3.89 -4.70 4.63
C VAL A 199 2.64 -4.45 3.81
N ALA A 200 2.60 -4.90 2.56
CA ALA A 200 1.42 -4.88 1.69
C ALA A 200 0.89 -6.29 1.47
N LEU A 201 -0.42 -6.46 1.64
CA LEU A 201 -1.15 -7.70 1.42
C LEU A 201 -1.67 -7.69 -0.03
N LEU A 202 -0.84 -8.02 -1.00
CA LEU A 202 -1.25 -8.06 -2.41
C LEU A 202 -2.05 -9.32 -2.71
N ARG A 203 -2.76 -9.37 -3.82
CA ARG A 203 -3.60 -10.51 -4.24
C ARG A 203 -2.85 -11.84 -4.29
N ASP A 204 -1.60 -11.83 -4.74
CA ASP A 204 -0.81 -13.04 -5.02
C ASP A 204 0.34 -13.29 -4.04
N LYS A 205 0.67 -12.29 -3.21
CA LYS A 205 1.82 -12.33 -2.31
C LYS A 205 1.73 -11.28 -1.21
N VAL A 206 2.53 -11.46 -0.18
CA VAL A 206 2.85 -10.39 0.78
C VAL A 206 4.13 -9.71 0.32
N LEU A 207 4.09 -8.38 0.21
CA LEU A 207 5.23 -7.54 -0.17
C LEU A 207 5.73 -6.77 1.06
N LEU A 208 7.04 -6.88 1.35
CA LEU A 208 7.72 -6.04 2.31
C LEU A 208 8.60 -5.05 1.55
N LYS A 209 8.37 -3.75 1.74
CA LYS A 209 9.17 -2.71 1.09
C LYS A 209 10.01 -1.95 2.13
N TYR A 210 11.25 -1.70 1.81
CA TYR A 210 12.19 -1.07 2.71
C TYR A 210 12.53 0.34 2.25
N ASP A 211 12.70 1.23 3.22
CA ASP A 211 13.29 2.53 2.93
C ASP A 211 14.78 2.38 2.59
N VAL A 212 15.30 3.37 1.89
CA VAL A 212 16.74 3.45 1.60
C VAL A 212 17.55 3.34 2.88
N TYR A 213 18.74 2.74 2.81
CA TYR A 213 19.63 2.47 3.95
C TYR A 213 19.10 1.46 4.99
N SER A 214 17.94 0.80 4.79
CA SER A 214 17.45 -0.20 5.73
C SER A 214 18.18 -1.53 5.61
N ILE A 215 18.13 -2.17 4.43
CA ILE A 215 18.78 -3.46 4.14
C ILE A 215 19.67 -3.41 2.89
N ALA A 216 19.94 -2.21 2.38
CA ALA A 216 20.79 -1.95 1.24
C ALA A 216 21.19 -0.45 1.21
N PRO A 217 22.26 -0.07 0.49
CA PRO A 217 22.65 1.33 0.33
C PRO A 217 21.63 2.12 -0.48
N TYR A 218 21.69 3.45 -0.42
CA TYR A 218 20.78 4.36 -1.16
C TYR A 218 20.68 4.04 -2.65
N SER A 219 21.78 3.66 -3.29
CA SER A 219 21.83 3.32 -4.71
C SER A 219 20.96 2.11 -5.11
N SER A 220 20.58 1.27 -4.17
CA SER A 220 19.65 0.15 -4.39
C SER A 220 18.18 0.58 -4.36
N GLY A 221 17.89 1.86 -4.06
CA GLY A 221 16.54 2.36 -3.93
C GLY A 221 15.77 1.73 -2.77
N HIS A 222 14.53 1.31 -3.04
CA HIS A 222 13.65 0.67 -2.06
C HIS A 222 13.63 -0.86 -2.28
N PRO A 223 14.44 -1.65 -1.55
CA PRO A 223 14.39 -3.10 -1.66
C PRO A 223 12.98 -3.63 -1.37
N ALA A 224 12.54 -4.60 -2.15
CA ALA A 224 11.24 -5.23 -2.02
C ALA A 224 11.41 -6.74 -1.86
N LEU A 225 10.88 -7.31 -0.78
CA LEU A 225 10.88 -8.74 -0.53
C LEU A 225 9.49 -9.30 -0.76
N GLU A 226 9.39 -10.34 -1.58
CA GLU A 226 8.14 -10.98 -1.91
C GLU A 226 8.02 -12.33 -1.19
N ILE A 227 6.88 -12.56 -0.54
CA ILE A 227 6.57 -13.82 0.14
C ILE A 227 5.28 -14.37 -0.48
N PRO A 228 5.35 -15.44 -1.27
CA PRO A 228 4.15 -16.06 -1.83
C PRO A 228 3.26 -16.61 -0.71
N TYR A 229 1.95 -16.58 -0.89
CA TYR A 229 1.01 -17.09 0.12
C TYR A 229 1.18 -18.59 0.40
N SER A 230 1.71 -19.37 -0.54
CA SER A 230 2.08 -20.77 -0.30
C SER A 230 3.09 -20.96 0.84
N ASP A 231 3.95 -19.99 1.09
CA ASP A 231 4.88 -19.99 2.23
C ASP A 231 4.20 -19.55 3.55
N LEU A 232 2.95 -19.09 3.50
CA LEU A 232 2.23 -18.45 4.60
C LEU A 232 0.94 -19.16 5.03
N GLU A 233 0.55 -20.27 4.41
CA GLU A 233 -0.73 -20.99 4.64
C GLU A 233 -0.97 -21.36 6.12
N ALA A 234 0.08 -21.71 6.87
CA ALA A 234 0.00 -22.03 8.31
C ALA A 234 0.38 -20.84 9.22
N ILE A 235 0.47 -19.63 8.66
CA ILE A 235 0.96 -18.41 9.32
C ILE A 235 -0.09 -17.30 9.27
N VAL A 236 -0.71 -17.11 8.10
CA VAL A 236 -1.75 -16.11 7.85
C VAL A 236 -3.12 -16.74 8.09
N LYS A 237 -4.07 -15.95 8.61
CA LYS A 237 -5.46 -16.40 8.78
C LYS A 237 -6.09 -16.73 7.42
N PRO A 238 -6.90 -17.79 7.30
CA PRO A 238 -7.54 -18.19 6.04
C PRO A 238 -8.34 -17.09 5.35
N ALA A 239 -8.91 -16.16 6.11
CA ALA A 239 -9.69 -15.03 5.55
C ALA A 239 -8.85 -14.05 4.72
N TYR A 240 -7.52 -14.09 4.82
CA TYR A 240 -6.58 -13.21 4.11
C TYR A 240 -5.66 -13.98 3.15
N LEU A 241 -5.94 -15.24 2.92
CA LEU A 241 -5.31 -16.03 1.86
C LEU A 241 -6.13 -15.92 0.57
N PRO A 242 -5.51 -15.98 -0.63
CA PRO A 242 -6.21 -15.93 -1.91
C PRO A 242 -7.11 -17.14 -2.15
#